data_d4366b1ea4be36cd12fcbbbf6762ab75
#
_entry.id   d4366b1ea4be36cd12fcbbbf6762ab75
#
_cell.length_a   1.000
_cell.length_b   1.000
_cell.length_c   1.000
_cell.angle_alpha   90.00
_cell.angle_beta   90.00
_cell.angle_gamma   90.00
#
_symmetry.space_group_name_H-M   'P 1'
#
loop_
_entity.id
_entity.type
_entity.pdbx_description
1 polymer ?
#
loop_
_entity_poly.entity_id
_entity_poly.type
_entity_poly.pdbx_seq_one_letter_code
_entity_poly.pdbx_strand_id
1 'polypeptide(L)'
;FDRYGSLNELIVSALGQVRDGRWLFEMRDAYMLGDLFRFAVEEFVSRTMELSSSLTNREFPVLELRLAYPEPPDLSAYRRRFACPMHFDQPQNVVYFDAARLQDPISLANVEVFKLCERQCQLLVSQKEDTDLLSRRIRDYLVKNPGCFPSLDDMAARFNLGSRTLRRRLAAEGLTYQQILDDTRCELAVQYLQHTG
;
A
#
# COMPACT_ATOMS: atom_id res chain seq x y z
N PHE A 1 8.89 -1.87 -6.71
CA PHE A 1 7.51 -1.72 -6.23
C PHE A 1 7.31 -0.31 -5.64
N ASP A 2 8.23 0.19 -4.83
CA ASP A 2 8.08 1.48 -4.13
C ASP A 2 8.19 2.71 -5.04
N ARG A 3 8.96 2.63 -6.14
CA ARG A 3 9.27 3.80 -6.98
C ARG A 3 8.05 4.41 -7.68
N TYR A 4 7.09 3.59 -8.06
CA TYR A 4 5.87 3.99 -8.77
C TYR A 4 4.58 3.64 -8.02
N GLY A 5 4.70 3.33 -6.73
CA GLY A 5 3.58 2.94 -5.88
C GLY A 5 2.45 3.98 -5.85
N SER A 6 2.80 5.27 -5.99
CA SER A 6 1.82 6.37 -6.05
C SER A 6 0.95 6.38 -7.31
N LEU A 7 1.36 5.68 -8.38
CA LEU A 7 0.55 5.53 -9.60
C LEU A 7 -0.42 4.35 -9.52
N ASN A 8 -0.20 3.45 -8.58
CA ASN A 8 -1.01 2.26 -8.39
C ASN A 8 -1.91 2.52 -7.17
N GLU A 9 -3.16 2.82 -7.40
CA GLU A 9 -4.17 2.97 -6.34
C GLU A 9 -4.50 1.59 -5.75
N LEU A 10 -3.53 1.03 -5.03
CA LEU A 10 -3.72 -0.23 -4.32
C LEU A 10 -4.63 0.01 -3.11
N ILE A 11 -5.72 -0.74 -3.04
CA ILE A 11 -6.66 -0.74 -1.92
C ILE A 11 -5.96 -1.17 -0.62
N VAL A 12 -4.86 -1.91 -0.76
CA VAL A 12 -4.04 -2.40 0.35
C VAL A 12 -2.64 -1.78 0.26
N SER A 13 -2.17 -1.16 1.35
CA SER A 13 -0.77 -0.79 1.45
C SER A 13 0.07 -2.04 1.70
N ALA A 14 0.91 -2.40 0.74
CA ALA A 14 1.77 -3.57 0.83
C ALA A 14 3.25 -3.16 0.86
N LEU A 15 3.94 -3.51 1.94
CA LEU A 15 5.38 -3.33 2.08
C LEU A 15 6.08 -4.64 1.71
N GLY A 16 6.79 -4.63 0.59
CA GLY A 16 7.55 -5.79 0.12
C GLY A 16 8.97 -5.80 0.68
N GLN A 17 9.40 -6.92 1.25
CA GLN A 17 10.76 -7.13 1.75
C GLN A 17 11.27 -8.51 1.37
N VAL A 18 12.59 -8.63 1.15
CA VAL A 18 13.25 -9.93 1.00
C VAL A 18 14.02 -10.22 2.27
N ARG A 19 13.69 -11.33 2.92
CA ARG A 19 14.36 -11.80 4.14
C ARG A 19 14.48 -13.33 4.12
N ASP A 20 15.66 -13.84 4.42
CA ASP A 20 15.93 -15.28 4.56
C ASP A 20 15.45 -16.12 3.35
N GLY A 21 15.68 -15.62 2.11
CA GLY A 21 15.25 -16.29 0.89
C GLY A 21 13.75 -16.24 0.60
N ARG A 22 12.98 -15.53 1.42
CA ARG A 22 11.55 -15.30 1.23
C ARG A 22 11.28 -13.86 0.83
N TRP A 23 10.40 -13.67 -0.13
CA TRP A 23 9.83 -12.38 -0.47
C TRP A 23 8.49 -12.25 0.25
N LEU A 24 8.40 -11.34 1.19
CA LEU A 24 7.22 -11.13 2.02
C LEU A 24 6.56 -9.80 1.71
N PHE A 25 5.24 -9.77 1.80
CA PHE A 25 4.45 -8.56 1.84
C PHE A 25 3.64 -8.50 3.14
N GLU A 26 3.84 -7.45 3.91
CA GLU A 26 2.96 -7.08 4.99
C GLU A 26 1.86 -6.17 4.43
N MET A 27 0.61 -6.58 4.60
CA MET A 27 -0.56 -5.88 4.07
C MET A 27 -1.27 -5.13 5.20
N ARG A 28 -1.42 -3.82 5.02
CA ARG A 28 -2.06 -2.92 5.97
C ARG A 28 -3.28 -2.26 5.36
N ASP A 29 -4.30 -2.06 6.17
CA ASP A 29 -5.49 -1.30 5.81
C ASP A 29 -5.16 0.20 5.83
N ALA A 30 -4.81 0.75 4.66
CA ALA A 30 -4.48 2.16 4.52
C ALA A 30 -5.72 3.05 4.30
N TYR A 31 -6.87 2.43 3.97
CA TYR A 31 -8.11 3.13 3.61
C TYR A 31 -9.25 2.86 4.57
N MET A 32 -8.98 2.12 5.66
CA MET A 32 -9.95 1.75 6.69
C MET A 32 -11.18 1.05 6.11
N LEU A 33 -10.93 0.00 5.37
CA LEU A 33 -11.93 -0.78 4.64
C LEU A 33 -12.86 -1.59 5.54
N GLY A 34 -12.55 -1.72 6.84
CA GLY A 34 -13.33 -2.53 7.76
C GLY A 34 -13.47 -3.97 7.25
N ASP A 35 -14.72 -4.47 7.16
CA ASP A 35 -15.00 -5.85 6.70
C ASP A 35 -14.51 -6.15 5.29
N LEU A 36 -14.38 -5.13 4.44
CA LEU A 36 -13.85 -5.28 3.08
C LEU A 36 -12.34 -5.51 3.06
N PHE A 37 -11.61 -5.24 4.15
CA PHE A 37 -10.16 -5.42 4.19
C PHE A 37 -9.76 -6.88 3.98
N ARG A 38 -10.54 -7.82 4.50
CA ARG A 38 -10.34 -9.25 4.24
C ARG A 38 -10.35 -9.56 2.74
N PHE A 39 -11.38 -9.10 2.02
CA PHE A 39 -11.48 -9.26 0.57
C PHE A 39 -10.29 -8.62 -0.15
N ALA A 40 -9.87 -7.42 0.27
CA ALA A 40 -8.75 -6.71 -0.33
C ALA A 40 -7.41 -7.45 -0.15
N VAL A 41 -7.19 -8.10 1.01
CA VAL A 41 -6.03 -8.96 1.26
C VAL A 41 -6.04 -10.18 0.34
N GLU A 42 -7.17 -10.88 0.24
CA GLU A 42 -7.33 -12.07 -0.59
C GLU A 42 -7.15 -11.76 -2.08
N GLU A 43 -7.68 -10.63 -2.53
CA GLU A 43 -7.54 -10.11 -3.89
C GLU A 43 -6.08 -9.77 -4.20
N PHE A 44 -5.41 -9.05 -3.31
CA PHE A 44 -4.01 -8.68 -3.48
C PHE A 44 -3.11 -9.91 -3.66
N VAL A 45 -3.27 -10.92 -2.81
CA VAL A 45 -2.49 -12.16 -2.90
C VAL A 45 -2.79 -12.89 -4.21
N SER A 46 -4.09 -13.06 -4.52
CA SER A 46 -4.53 -13.75 -5.74
C SER A 46 -4.03 -13.07 -7.01
N ARG A 47 -4.13 -11.74 -7.07
CA ARG A 47 -3.67 -10.94 -8.19
C ARG A 47 -2.15 -10.96 -8.34
N THR A 48 -1.40 -10.93 -7.22
CA THR A 48 0.06 -11.04 -7.24
C THR A 48 0.51 -12.38 -7.82
N MET A 49 -0.12 -13.49 -7.43
CA MET A 49 0.15 -14.80 -8.00
C MET A 49 -0.11 -14.82 -9.51
N GLU A 50 -1.30 -14.40 -9.93
CA GLU A 50 -1.75 -14.44 -11.32
C GLU A 50 -0.86 -13.57 -12.22
N LEU A 51 -0.60 -12.32 -11.81
CA LEU A 51 0.23 -11.40 -12.56
C LEU A 51 1.66 -11.93 -12.70
N SER A 52 2.26 -12.41 -11.60
CA SER A 52 3.63 -12.94 -11.63
C SER A 52 3.73 -14.19 -12.49
N SER A 53 2.74 -15.08 -12.41
CA SER A 53 2.66 -16.28 -13.27
C SER A 53 2.53 -15.92 -14.75
N SER A 54 1.68 -14.94 -15.08
CA SER A 54 1.48 -14.46 -16.45
C SER A 54 2.74 -13.82 -17.02
N LEU A 55 3.46 -13.03 -16.21
CA LEU A 55 4.69 -12.34 -16.64
C LEU A 55 5.85 -13.31 -16.90
N THR A 56 5.99 -14.35 -16.07
CA THR A 56 7.11 -15.27 -16.16
C THR A 56 6.79 -16.55 -16.93
N ASN A 57 5.51 -16.77 -17.25
CA ASN A 57 4.98 -18.04 -17.79
C ASN A 57 5.35 -19.24 -16.92
N ARG A 58 5.38 -19.06 -15.59
CA ARG A 58 5.69 -20.06 -14.57
C ARG A 58 4.74 -19.92 -13.40
N GLU A 59 4.49 -21.00 -12.69
CA GLU A 59 3.73 -20.95 -11.45
C GLU A 59 4.45 -20.06 -10.41
N PHE A 60 3.68 -19.24 -9.75
CA PHE A 60 4.14 -18.33 -8.70
C PHE A 60 3.39 -18.63 -7.39
N PRO A 61 3.72 -19.75 -6.72
CA PRO A 61 2.98 -20.21 -5.57
C PRO A 61 3.26 -19.35 -4.34
N VAL A 62 2.24 -19.23 -3.50
CA VAL A 62 2.40 -18.73 -2.12
C VAL A 62 3.08 -19.82 -1.30
N LEU A 63 4.08 -19.45 -0.50
CA LEU A 63 4.75 -20.37 0.43
C LEU A 63 4.00 -20.48 1.76
N GLU A 64 3.45 -19.38 2.25
CA GLU A 64 2.77 -19.29 3.55
C GLU A 64 1.88 -18.05 3.58
N LEU A 65 0.70 -18.16 4.20
CA LEU A 65 -0.20 -17.05 4.50
C LEU A 65 -0.38 -16.93 6.01
N ARG A 66 -0.20 -15.71 6.52
CA ARG A 66 -0.60 -15.30 7.87
C ARG A 66 -1.68 -14.25 7.77
N LEU A 67 -2.80 -14.49 8.41
CA LEU A 67 -4.03 -13.72 8.24
C LEU A 67 -4.52 -13.24 9.61
N ALA A 68 -4.76 -11.94 9.73
CA ALA A 68 -5.14 -11.32 11.01
C ALA A 68 -6.61 -11.55 11.38
N TYR A 69 -7.41 -12.09 10.48
CA TYR A 69 -8.81 -12.41 10.71
C TYR A 69 -9.00 -13.88 11.10
N PRO A 70 -10.14 -14.23 11.75
CA PRO A 70 -10.41 -15.58 12.21
C PRO A 70 -10.60 -16.55 11.06
N GLU A 71 -10.33 -17.82 11.36
CA GLU A 71 -10.50 -18.92 10.40
C GLU A 71 -11.95 -19.00 9.91
N PRO A 72 -12.19 -18.96 8.60
CA PRO A 72 -13.53 -19.13 8.06
C PRO A 72 -14.07 -20.55 8.27
N PRO A 73 -15.40 -20.71 8.42
CA PRO A 73 -16.02 -22.04 8.61
C PRO A 73 -15.75 -23.01 7.46
N ASP A 74 -15.57 -22.50 6.23
CA ASP A 74 -15.23 -23.29 5.06
C ASP A 74 -13.91 -22.83 4.43
N LEU A 75 -12.91 -23.67 4.50
CA LEU A 75 -11.58 -23.45 3.91
C LEU A 75 -11.42 -24.00 2.49
N SER A 76 -12.46 -24.60 1.92
CA SER A 76 -12.34 -25.30 0.62
C SER A 76 -11.89 -24.36 -0.50
N ALA A 77 -12.40 -23.13 -0.54
CA ALA A 77 -12.01 -22.11 -1.51
C ALA A 77 -10.55 -21.65 -1.31
N TYR A 78 -10.14 -21.43 -0.07
CA TYR A 78 -8.77 -21.06 0.27
C TYR A 78 -7.76 -22.13 -0.14
N ARG A 79 -8.02 -23.40 0.20
CA ARG A 79 -7.14 -24.52 -0.15
C ARG A 79 -7.01 -24.71 -1.64
N ARG A 80 -8.10 -24.48 -2.39
CA ARG A 80 -8.05 -24.52 -3.86
C ARG A 80 -7.24 -23.38 -4.46
N ARG A 81 -7.33 -22.19 -3.86
CA ARG A 81 -6.69 -20.99 -4.43
C ARG A 81 -5.23 -20.85 -4.06
N PHE A 82 -4.89 -21.04 -2.80
CA PHE A 82 -3.55 -20.71 -2.29
C PHE A 82 -2.65 -21.94 -2.17
N ALA A 83 -3.21 -23.12 -1.91
CA ALA A 83 -2.51 -24.40 -1.82
C ALA A 83 -1.25 -24.37 -0.92
N CYS A 84 -1.24 -23.57 0.15
CA CYS A 84 -0.12 -23.37 1.06
C CYS A 84 -0.57 -23.49 2.53
N PRO A 85 0.37 -23.59 3.49
CA PRO A 85 0.09 -23.41 4.90
C PRO A 85 -0.55 -22.04 5.18
N MET A 86 -1.64 -22.03 5.95
CA MET A 86 -2.38 -20.83 6.33
C MET A 86 -2.53 -20.77 7.84
N HIS A 87 -2.26 -19.59 8.42
CA HIS A 87 -2.38 -19.32 9.83
C HIS A 87 -3.32 -18.14 10.02
N PHE A 88 -4.43 -18.37 10.69
CA PHE A 88 -5.42 -17.35 11.03
C PHE A 88 -5.16 -16.76 12.41
N ASP A 89 -5.92 -15.74 12.81
CA ASP A 89 -5.79 -15.03 14.09
C ASP A 89 -4.36 -14.53 14.36
N GLN A 90 -3.64 -14.13 13.33
CA GLN A 90 -2.29 -13.59 13.43
C GLN A 90 -2.31 -12.08 13.70
N PRO A 91 -1.24 -11.51 14.27
CA PRO A 91 -1.18 -10.07 14.54
C PRO A 91 -1.19 -9.19 13.29
N GLN A 92 -0.84 -9.76 12.13
CA GLN A 92 -0.71 -9.02 10.86
C GLN A 92 -1.05 -9.93 9.68
N ASN A 93 -1.47 -9.30 8.56
CA ASN A 93 -1.63 -10.01 7.29
C ASN A 93 -0.30 -10.01 6.56
N VAL A 94 0.29 -11.18 6.38
CA VAL A 94 1.57 -11.36 5.69
C VAL A 94 1.48 -12.51 4.70
N VAL A 95 1.95 -12.30 3.49
CA VAL A 95 2.13 -13.35 2.48
C VAL A 95 3.62 -13.56 2.20
N TYR A 96 4.01 -14.81 2.08
CA TYR A 96 5.37 -15.22 1.75
C TYR A 96 5.43 -15.90 0.40
N PHE A 97 6.33 -15.42 -0.46
CA PHE A 97 6.70 -16.02 -1.74
C PHE A 97 8.17 -16.45 -1.72
N ASP A 98 8.55 -17.31 -2.66
CA ASP A 98 9.95 -17.66 -2.87
C ASP A 98 10.70 -16.50 -3.53
N ALA A 99 11.70 -15.94 -2.83
CA ALA A 99 12.51 -14.85 -3.36
C ALA A 99 13.32 -15.24 -4.61
N ALA A 100 13.62 -16.53 -4.81
CA ALA A 100 14.29 -16.99 -6.02
C ALA A 100 13.47 -16.72 -7.28
N ARG A 101 12.15 -16.67 -7.18
CA ARG A 101 11.22 -16.35 -8.28
C ARG A 101 11.35 -14.93 -8.80
N LEU A 102 11.91 -14.01 -8.01
CA LEU A 102 12.20 -12.64 -8.46
C LEU A 102 13.28 -12.59 -9.56
N GLN A 103 14.04 -13.66 -9.73
CA GLN A 103 15.06 -13.79 -10.78
C GLN A 103 14.52 -14.49 -12.05
N ASP A 104 13.27 -14.96 -12.02
CA ASP A 104 12.65 -15.58 -13.20
C ASP A 104 12.55 -14.56 -14.35
N PRO A 105 12.93 -14.94 -15.57
CA PRO A 105 12.86 -14.04 -16.71
C PRO A 105 11.40 -13.72 -17.06
N ILE A 106 11.13 -12.46 -17.36
CA ILE A 106 9.84 -12.03 -17.87
C ILE A 106 9.75 -12.44 -19.35
N SER A 107 8.75 -13.24 -19.70
CA SER A 107 8.61 -13.89 -21.02
C SER A 107 8.56 -12.91 -22.20
N LEU A 108 8.03 -11.70 -21.98
CA LEU A 108 7.89 -10.66 -23.01
C LEU A 108 8.71 -9.41 -22.65
N ALA A 109 9.80 -9.58 -21.90
CA ALA A 109 10.66 -8.45 -21.53
C ALA A 109 11.25 -7.78 -22.78
N ASN A 110 10.97 -6.49 -22.92
CA ASN A 110 11.54 -5.63 -23.95
C ASN A 110 12.13 -4.38 -23.30
N VAL A 111 13.45 -4.27 -23.36
CA VAL A 111 14.21 -3.18 -22.72
C VAL A 111 13.80 -1.80 -23.28
N GLU A 112 13.49 -1.70 -24.56
CA GLU A 112 13.08 -0.44 -25.19
C GLU A 112 11.70 -0.02 -24.68
N VAL A 113 10.74 -0.97 -24.67
CA VAL A 113 9.40 -0.74 -24.12
C VAL A 113 9.48 -0.39 -22.64
N PHE A 114 10.32 -1.10 -21.85
CA PHE A 114 10.52 -0.80 -20.45
C PHE A 114 10.99 0.64 -20.22
N LYS A 115 12.02 1.09 -20.95
CA LYS A 115 12.54 2.47 -20.86
C LYS A 115 11.48 3.51 -21.24
N LEU A 116 10.66 3.21 -22.26
CA LEU A 116 9.58 4.09 -22.66
C LEU A 116 8.51 4.19 -21.57
N CYS A 117 8.05 3.05 -21.03
CA CYS A 117 7.08 3.01 -19.93
C CYS A 117 7.64 3.68 -18.66
N GLU A 118 8.90 3.42 -18.32
CA GLU A 118 9.55 4.06 -17.16
C GLU A 118 9.55 5.58 -17.29
N ARG A 119 9.88 6.11 -18.48
CA ARG A 119 9.83 7.55 -18.74
C ARG A 119 8.41 8.11 -18.60
N GLN A 120 7.41 7.41 -19.12
CA GLN A 120 6.01 7.82 -18.96
C GLN A 120 5.56 7.79 -17.52
N CYS A 121 5.91 6.74 -16.75
CA CYS A 121 5.63 6.68 -15.32
C CYS A 121 6.29 7.84 -14.56
N GLN A 122 7.54 8.19 -14.88
CA GLN A 122 8.23 9.34 -14.27
C GLN A 122 7.48 10.66 -14.54
N LEU A 123 7.02 10.87 -15.76
CA LEU A 123 6.22 12.05 -16.12
C LEU A 123 4.89 12.07 -15.38
N LEU A 124 4.20 10.94 -15.27
CA LEU A 124 2.94 10.85 -14.53
C LEU A 124 3.12 11.10 -13.03
N VAL A 125 4.19 10.58 -12.43
CA VAL A 125 4.51 10.87 -11.02
C VAL A 125 4.75 12.35 -10.81
N SER A 126 5.56 12.99 -11.67
CA SER A 126 5.81 14.43 -11.55
C SER A 126 4.54 15.25 -11.75
N GLN A 127 3.70 14.91 -12.73
CA GLN A 127 2.41 15.58 -12.94
C GLN A 127 1.45 15.38 -11.76
N LYS A 128 1.41 14.17 -11.17
CA LYS A 128 0.59 13.88 -9.99
C LYS A 128 1.09 14.65 -8.78
N GLU A 129 2.40 14.75 -8.59
CA GLU A 129 3.01 15.57 -7.54
C GLU A 129 2.72 17.07 -7.72
N ASP A 130 2.67 17.56 -8.96
CA ASP A 130 2.32 18.94 -9.25
C ASP A 130 0.81 19.23 -9.16
N THR A 131 -0.03 18.21 -9.42
CA THR A 131 -1.50 18.36 -9.46
C THR A 131 -2.16 17.96 -8.14
N ASP A 132 -1.55 17.07 -7.37
CA ASP A 132 -2.08 16.72 -6.04
C ASP A 132 -1.93 17.91 -5.10
N LEU A 133 -3.08 18.40 -4.62
CA LEU A 133 -3.14 19.43 -3.60
C LEU A 133 -2.25 19.03 -2.43
N LEU A 134 -1.42 19.95 -1.95
CA LEU A 134 -0.50 19.69 -0.84
C LEU A 134 -1.26 19.23 0.42
N SER A 135 -2.48 19.75 0.60
CA SER A 135 -3.41 19.33 1.66
C SER A 135 -3.75 17.84 1.58
N ARG A 136 -4.01 17.30 0.38
CA ARG A 136 -4.30 15.87 0.17
C ARG A 136 -3.10 15.01 0.53
N ARG A 137 -1.91 15.37 0.07
CA ARG A 137 -0.66 14.65 0.38
C ARG A 137 -0.36 14.63 1.89
N ILE A 138 -0.64 15.73 2.59
CA ILE A 138 -0.51 15.81 4.05
C ILE A 138 -1.53 14.89 4.73
N ARG A 139 -2.80 14.92 4.30
CA ARG A 139 -3.86 14.05 4.82
C ARG A 139 -3.50 12.58 4.65
N ASP A 140 -3.07 12.18 3.46
CA ASP A 140 -2.62 10.81 3.16
C ASP A 140 -1.48 10.36 4.09
N TYR A 141 -0.54 11.25 4.38
CA TYR A 141 0.53 10.96 5.33
C TYR A 141 -0.01 10.72 6.74
N LEU A 142 -0.90 11.58 7.23
CA LEU A 142 -1.49 11.48 8.57
C LEU A 142 -2.32 10.20 8.73
N VAL A 143 -3.10 9.84 7.71
CA VAL A 143 -3.91 8.61 7.70
C VAL A 143 -3.02 7.36 7.70
N LYS A 144 -1.94 7.36 6.94
CA LYS A 144 -0.98 6.23 6.89
C LYS A 144 -0.14 6.07 8.16
N ASN A 145 -0.10 7.08 9.02
CA ASN A 145 0.67 7.08 10.27
C ASN A 145 -0.23 7.48 11.46
N PRO A 146 -1.25 6.69 11.79
CA PRO A 146 -2.17 7.02 12.86
C PRO A 146 -1.44 7.13 14.21
N GLY A 147 -1.77 8.18 14.97
CA GLY A 147 -1.08 8.51 16.23
C GLY A 147 0.21 9.32 16.08
N CYS A 148 0.75 9.48 14.86
CA CYS A 148 1.87 10.36 14.58
C CYS A 148 1.36 11.68 13.99
N PHE A 149 1.27 12.70 14.81
CA PHE A 149 0.79 14.03 14.42
C PHE A 149 1.95 15.04 14.51
N PRO A 150 2.79 15.14 13.46
CA PRO A 150 3.97 15.99 13.48
C PRO A 150 3.59 17.49 13.55
N SER A 151 4.54 18.31 14.00
CA SER A 151 4.39 19.76 13.94
C SER A 151 4.38 20.26 12.48
N LEU A 152 3.97 21.50 12.26
CA LEU A 152 4.04 22.11 10.92
C LEU A 152 5.48 22.13 10.39
N ASP A 153 6.47 22.33 11.26
CA ASP A 153 7.88 22.40 10.87
C ASP A 153 8.41 21.02 10.47
N ASP A 154 8.05 19.97 11.20
CA ASP A 154 8.40 18.60 10.88
C ASP A 154 7.73 18.15 9.58
N MET A 155 6.47 18.53 9.38
CA MET A 155 5.75 18.23 8.14
C MET A 155 6.38 18.97 6.95
N ALA A 156 6.75 20.21 7.11
CA ALA A 156 7.45 20.99 6.08
C ALA A 156 8.78 20.36 5.70
N ALA A 157 9.59 19.97 6.69
CA ALA A 157 10.87 19.30 6.47
C ALA A 157 10.67 17.98 5.69
N ARG A 158 9.63 17.20 6.01
CA ARG A 158 9.31 15.94 5.33
C ARG A 158 8.96 16.10 3.85
N PHE A 159 8.34 17.24 3.50
CA PHE A 159 8.04 17.60 2.12
C PHE A 159 9.16 18.40 1.43
N ASN A 160 10.34 18.51 2.05
CA ASN A 160 11.46 19.34 1.59
C ASN A 160 11.05 20.79 1.35
N LEU A 161 10.20 21.33 2.21
CA LEU A 161 9.71 22.70 2.17
C LEU A 161 10.11 23.45 3.44
N GLY A 162 10.23 24.77 3.34
CA GLY A 162 10.25 25.62 4.53
C GLY A 162 8.81 25.83 5.04
N SER A 163 8.62 25.99 6.37
CA SER A 163 7.32 26.17 7.01
C SER A 163 6.52 27.35 6.44
N ARG A 164 7.19 28.44 6.05
CA ARG A 164 6.57 29.58 5.37
C ARG A 164 6.01 29.20 4.00
N THR A 165 6.73 28.37 3.25
CA THR A 165 6.32 27.89 1.92
C THR A 165 5.15 26.94 2.05
N LEU A 166 5.18 26.03 3.03
CA LEU A 166 4.09 25.12 3.34
C LEU A 166 2.80 25.89 3.65
N ARG A 167 2.86 26.85 4.59
CA ARG A 167 1.71 27.70 4.92
C ARG A 167 1.15 28.45 3.71
N ARG A 168 2.02 29.04 2.89
CA ARG A 168 1.60 29.80 1.69
C ARG A 168 0.90 28.90 0.67
N ARG A 169 1.41 27.66 0.44
CA ARG A 169 0.79 26.72 -0.49
C ARG A 169 -0.56 26.24 0.02
N LEU A 170 -0.66 25.88 1.30
CA LEU A 170 -1.95 25.49 1.89
C LEU A 170 -2.95 26.64 1.87
N ALA A 171 -2.52 27.86 2.15
CA ALA A 171 -3.38 29.04 2.06
C ALA A 171 -3.89 29.28 0.62
N ALA A 172 -3.10 28.98 -0.40
CA ALA A 172 -3.53 29.04 -1.80
C ALA A 172 -4.59 27.95 -2.12
N GLU A 173 -4.64 26.85 -1.37
CA GLU A 173 -5.67 25.82 -1.42
C GLU A 173 -6.89 26.15 -0.51
N GLY A 174 -6.87 27.32 0.16
CA GLY A 174 -7.93 27.74 1.09
C GLY A 174 -7.91 27.01 2.44
N LEU A 175 -6.82 26.33 2.80
CA LEU A 175 -6.69 25.50 3.99
C LEU A 175 -5.52 25.93 4.87
N THR A 176 -5.59 25.57 6.15
CA THR A 176 -4.48 25.64 7.09
C THR A 176 -4.03 24.23 7.50
N TYR A 177 -2.78 24.11 7.91
CA TYR A 177 -2.28 22.83 8.43
C TYR A 177 -3.08 22.31 9.62
N GLN A 178 -3.48 23.25 10.51
CA GLN A 178 -4.27 22.90 11.69
C GLN A 178 -5.64 22.31 11.31
N GLN A 179 -6.33 22.90 10.32
CA GLN A 179 -7.59 22.36 9.83
C GLN A 179 -7.43 20.93 9.31
N ILE A 180 -6.43 20.68 8.45
CA ILE A 180 -6.16 19.35 7.92
C ILE A 180 -5.89 18.36 9.07
N LEU A 181 -5.12 18.79 10.07
CA LEU A 181 -4.76 17.96 11.22
C LEU A 181 -5.99 17.60 12.07
N ASP A 182 -6.84 18.59 12.36
CA ASP A 182 -8.03 18.41 13.20
C ASP A 182 -9.10 17.60 12.47
N ASP A 183 -9.34 17.85 11.18
CA ASP A 183 -10.24 17.07 10.35
C ASP A 183 -9.81 15.60 10.31
N THR A 184 -8.53 15.34 10.04
CA THR A 184 -7.99 13.97 9.97
C THR A 184 -8.07 13.26 11.33
N ARG A 185 -7.79 13.96 12.44
CA ARG A 185 -7.94 13.40 13.78
C ARG A 185 -9.39 13.03 14.08
N CYS A 186 -10.33 13.89 13.69
CA CYS A 186 -11.75 13.65 13.89
C CYS A 186 -12.21 12.42 13.09
N GLU A 187 -11.83 12.33 11.82
CA GLU A 187 -12.11 11.18 10.96
C GLU A 187 -11.56 9.89 11.56
N LEU A 188 -10.29 9.87 11.98
CA LEU A 188 -9.64 8.73 12.61
C LEU A 188 -10.35 8.33 13.92
N ALA A 189 -10.71 9.30 14.77
CA ALA A 189 -11.40 9.05 16.04
C ALA A 189 -12.78 8.41 15.82
N VAL A 190 -13.55 8.93 14.86
CA VAL A 190 -14.87 8.35 14.51
C VAL A 190 -14.72 6.90 14.06
N GLN A 191 -13.74 6.62 13.21
CA GLN A 191 -13.49 5.27 12.71
C GLN A 191 -13.06 4.30 13.82
N TYR A 192 -12.15 4.73 14.71
CA TYR A 192 -11.76 3.92 15.87
C TYR A 192 -12.95 3.61 16.78
N LEU A 193 -13.82 4.59 17.05
CA LEU A 193 -15.01 4.39 17.89
C LEU A 193 -16.04 3.44 17.25
N GLN A 194 -16.17 3.46 15.93
CA GLN A 194 -17.09 2.56 15.22
C GLN A 194 -16.59 1.10 15.17
N HIS A 195 -15.28 0.88 15.25
CA HIS A 195 -14.69 -0.46 15.15
C HIS A 195 -14.26 -1.07 16.51
N THR A 196 -14.34 -0.31 17.61
CA THR A 196 -13.99 -0.76 18.97
C THR A 196 -15.20 -0.85 19.92
N GLY A 197 -16.42 -0.65 19.42
CA GLY A 197 -17.67 -0.76 20.20
C GLY A 197 -18.32 -2.14 20.13
#